data_ba3e9b168c9027dcff00537bb739878a
#
_entry.id   ba3e9b168c9027dcff00537bb739878a
#
_cell.length_a   1.000
_cell.length_b   1.000
_cell.length_c   1.000
_cell.angle_alpha   90.00
_cell.angle_beta   90.00
_cell.angle_gamma   90.00
#
_symmetry.space_group_name_H-M   'P 1'
#
loop_
_entity.id
_entity.type
_entity.pdbx_description
1 polymer ?
#
loop_
_entity_poly.entity_id
_entity_poly.type
_entity_poly.pdbx_seq_one_letter_code
_entity_poly.pdbx_strand_id
1 'polypeptide(L)'
;KAWAEKFSRSINSVLYFFQLPYLLNDPAVKKIDQGIRQIKGANYYQIKVSFQIENGGEDFEDEYLYWIDVNTFEIDYLAYNYITDGGGVRFRSAINKRRVNGLLGQDYINYAPLNKKISLSSLITEFEKGALIERSRIINSDIALLPND
;
A
#
# COMPACT_ATOMS: atom_id res chain seq x y z
N LYS A 1 28.56 -0.89 -0.54
CA LYS A 1 27.55 -1.67 -1.31
C LYS A 1 26.24 -1.82 -0.53
N ALA A 2 26.22 -2.43 0.66
CA ALA A 2 25.01 -2.66 1.45
C ALA A 2 24.17 -1.40 1.76
N TRP A 3 24.81 -0.24 1.97
CA TRP A 3 24.14 1.02 2.24
C TRP A 3 23.42 1.55 1.00
N ALA A 4 24.03 1.46 -0.17
CA ALA A 4 23.42 1.87 -1.44
C ALA A 4 22.20 1.00 -1.80
N GLU A 5 22.28 -0.30 -1.59
CA GLU A 5 21.17 -1.24 -1.82
C GLU A 5 20.00 -0.98 -0.89
N LYS A 6 20.28 -0.69 0.39
CA LYS A 6 19.23 -0.32 1.35
C LYS A 6 18.52 0.98 0.95
N PHE A 7 19.28 1.96 0.47
CA PHE A 7 18.74 3.25 0.02
C PHE A 7 17.89 3.09 -1.25
N SER A 8 18.36 2.29 -2.22
CA SER A 8 17.64 1.99 -3.45
C SER A 8 16.28 1.33 -3.15
N ARG A 9 16.27 0.31 -2.29
CA ARG A 9 15.02 -0.34 -1.85
C ARG A 9 14.04 0.63 -1.18
N SER A 10 14.54 1.54 -0.35
CA SER A 10 13.70 2.54 0.30
C SER A 10 13.07 3.51 -0.71
N ILE A 11 13.85 3.96 -1.71
CA ILE A 11 13.34 4.82 -2.78
C ILE A 11 12.30 4.10 -3.61
N ASN A 12 12.56 2.85 -4.02
CA ASN A 12 11.61 2.04 -4.79
C ASN A 12 10.29 1.85 -4.03
N SER A 13 10.35 1.58 -2.73
CA SER A 13 9.16 1.45 -1.89
C SER A 13 8.36 2.75 -1.84
N VAL A 14 9.02 3.90 -1.66
CA VAL A 14 8.33 5.20 -1.64
C VAL A 14 7.66 5.48 -2.98
N LEU A 15 8.37 5.27 -4.10
CA LEU A 15 7.84 5.47 -5.44
C LEU A 15 6.65 4.55 -5.73
N TYR A 16 6.74 3.27 -5.34
CA TYR A 16 5.64 2.32 -5.50
C TYR A 16 4.35 2.83 -4.85
N PHE A 17 4.41 3.20 -3.58
CA PHE A 17 3.23 3.66 -2.86
C PHE A 17 2.73 5.04 -3.33
N PHE A 18 3.64 5.89 -3.79
CA PHE A 18 3.27 7.19 -4.36
C PHE A 18 2.52 7.05 -5.70
N GLN A 19 2.90 6.08 -6.52
CA GLN A 19 2.32 5.86 -7.84
C GLN A 19 1.03 5.00 -7.83
N LEU A 20 0.55 4.56 -6.66
CA LEU A 20 -0.73 3.87 -6.57
C LEU A 20 -1.90 4.83 -6.94
N PRO A 21 -2.91 4.33 -7.65
CA PRO A 21 -3.13 2.94 -8.09
C PRO A 21 -2.53 2.61 -9.48
N TYR A 22 -1.82 3.51 -10.13
CA TYR A 22 -1.41 3.37 -11.55
C TYR A 22 -0.55 2.13 -11.81
N LEU A 23 0.34 1.79 -10.88
CA LEU A 23 1.20 0.59 -10.99
C LEU A 23 0.40 -0.73 -10.95
N LEU A 24 -0.84 -0.73 -10.48
CA LEU A 24 -1.68 -1.93 -10.51
C LEU A 24 -2.10 -2.32 -11.93
N ASN A 25 -1.84 -1.48 -12.93
CA ASN A 25 -2.10 -1.79 -14.35
C ASN A 25 -0.94 -2.54 -15.02
N ASP A 26 0.19 -2.74 -14.32
CA ASP A 26 1.31 -3.52 -14.85
C ASP A 26 0.87 -4.96 -15.18
N PRO A 27 1.25 -5.52 -16.35
CA PRO A 27 0.92 -6.89 -16.74
C PRO A 27 1.42 -7.97 -15.76
N ALA A 28 2.49 -7.70 -15.00
CA ALA A 28 3.00 -8.61 -13.99
C ALA A 28 2.11 -8.69 -12.73
N VAL A 29 1.14 -7.78 -12.59
CA VAL A 29 0.27 -7.68 -11.41
C VAL A 29 -0.94 -8.59 -11.56
N LYS A 30 -1.09 -9.56 -10.66
CA LYS A 30 -2.27 -10.41 -10.51
C LYS A 30 -3.22 -9.80 -9.49
N LYS A 31 -4.46 -9.57 -9.89
CA LYS A 31 -5.53 -8.99 -9.06
C LYS A 31 -6.63 -10.01 -8.86
N ILE A 32 -7.04 -10.22 -7.62
CA ILE A 32 -8.15 -11.11 -7.25
C ILE A 32 -9.14 -10.30 -6.42
N ASP A 33 -10.34 -10.15 -6.94
CA ASP A 33 -11.45 -9.55 -6.21
C ASP A 33 -11.90 -10.51 -5.09
N GLN A 34 -11.93 -10.01 -3.87
CA GLN A 34 -12.37 -10.73 -2.67
C GLN A 34 -13.73 -10.21 -2.16
N GLY A 35 -14.43 -9.44 -2.98
CA GLY A 35 -15.75 -8.89 -2.67
C GLY A 35 -15.72 -7.58 -1.90
N ILE A 36 -16.85 -7.24 -1.33
CA ILE A 36 -17.04 -5.98 -0.59
C ILE A 36 -16.89 -6.23 0.89
N ARG A 37 -16.16 -5.34 1.56
CA ARG A 37 -16.02 -5.29 3.01
C ARG A 37 -16.47 -3.92 3.54
N GLN A 38 -17.24 -3.93 4.63
CA GLN A 38 -17.54 -2.72 5.36
C GLN A 38 -16.41 -2.43 6.38
N ILE A 39 -15.93 -1.19 6.41
CA ILE A 39 -14.89 -0.69 7.32
C ILE A 39 -15.35 0.67 7.85
N LYS A 40 -15.47 0.80 9.16
CA LYS A 40 -15.93 2.04 9.81
C LYS A 40 -17.20 2.64 9.19
N GLY A 41 -18.12 1.77 8.74
CA GLY A 41 -19.40 2.18 8.16
C GLY A 41 -19.39 2.47 6.66
N ALA A 42 -18.25 2.50 5.99
CA ALA A 42 -18.11 2.64 4.54
C ALA A 42 -17.84 1.29 3.86
N ASN A 43 -18.22 1.15 2.58
CA ASN A 43 -18.02 -0.06 1.80
C ASN A 43 -16.78 0.06 0.93
N TYR A 44 -16.00 -1.03 0.84
CA TYR A 44 -14.76 -1.12 0.09
C TYR A 44 -14.70 -2.39 -0.73
N TYR A 45 -14.25 -2.30 -1.97
CA TYR A 45 -13.76 -3.46 -2.71
C TYR A 45 -12.46 -3.94 -2.04
N GLN A 46 -12.39 -5.22 -1.70
CA GLN A 46 -11.16 -5.84 -1.19
C GLN A 46 -10.46 -6.58 -2.33
N ILE A 47 -9.31 -6.10 -2.72
CA ILE A 47 -8.53 -6.66 -3.84
C ILE A 47 -7.22 -7.22 -3.32
N LYS A 48 -7.02 -8.54 -3.52
CA LYS A 48 -5.72 -9.16 -3.29
C LYS A 48 -4.84 -8.96 -4.52
N VAL A 49 -3.60 -8.54 -4.29
CA VAL A 49 -2.59 -8.34 -5.33
C VAL A 49 -1.38 -9.19 -5.03
N SER A 50 -0.86 -9.85 -6.06
CA SER A 50 0.40 -10.57 -6.07
C SER A 50 1.10 -10.34 -7.41
N PHE A 51 2.36 -10.73 -7.51
CA PHE A 51 3.16 -10.54 -8.72
C PHE A 51 3.49 -11.87 -9.38
N GLN A 52 3.71 -11.84 -10.69
CA GLN A 52 4.22 -13.01 -11.41
C GLN A 52 5.72 -13.13 -11.10
N ILE A 53 6.24 -14.37 -11.06
CA ILE A 53 7.68 -14.63 -10.88
C ILE A 53 8.48 -14.01 -12.02
N GLU A 54 7.97 -14.16 -13.25
CA GLU A 54 8.53 -13.53 -14.44
C GLU A 54 8.12 -12.04 -14.47
N ASN A 55 9.10 -11.14 -14.38
CA ASN A 55 8.95 -9.68 -14.34
C ASN A 55 8.37 -9.09 -13.03
N GLY A 56 8.21 -9.89 -11.97
CA GLY A 56 7.70 -9.42 -10.66
C GLY A 56 8.71 -8.65 -9.80
N GLY A 57 9.98 -8.50 -10.28
CA GLY A 57 11.03 -7.81 -9.53
C GLY A 57 11.58 -8.62 -8.35
N GLU A 58 12.26 -7.95 -7.43
CA GLU A 58 12.83 -8.58 -6.22
C GLU A 58 11.77 -8.98 -5.19
N ASP A 59 10.59 -8.34 -5.22
CA ASP A 59 9.51 -8.48 -4.24
C ASP A 59 8.34 -9.34 -4.75
N PHE A 60 8.58 -10.27 -5.69
CA PHE A 60 7.53 -11.12 -6.30
C PHE A 60 6.79 -12.00 -5.28
N GLU A 61 7.39 -12.28 -4.13
CA GLU A 61 6.80 -13.07 -3.04
C GLU A 61 5.91 -12.21 -2.12
N ASP A 62 5.90 -10.89 -2.29
CA ASP A 62 5.08 -10.01 -1.49
C ASP A 62 3.61 -10.08 -1.94
N GLU A 63 2.74 -10.17 -0.96
CA GLU A 63 1.28 -10.10 -1.17
C GLU A 63 0.75 -8.80 -0.60
N TYR A 64 -0.22 -8.21 -1.30
CA TYR A 64 -0.90 -6.99 -0.90
C TYR A 64 -2.40 -7.21 -0.81
N LEU A 65 -3.04 -6.50 0.11
CA LEU A 65 -4.49 -6.29 0.13
C LEU A 65 -4.76 -4.79 0.02
N TYR A 66 -5.65 -4.43 -0.89
CA TYR A 66 -6.12 -3.06 -1.05
C TYR A 66 -7.60 -2.99 -0.71
N TRP A 67 -7.99 -1.93 -0.01
CA TRP A 67 -9.37 -1.57 0.22
C TRP A 67 -9.66 -0.27 -0.50
N ILE A 68 -10.48 -0.38 -1.56
CA ILE A 68 -10.80 0.67 -2.50
C ILE A 68 -12.24 1.11 -2.22
N ASP A 69 -12.44 2.39 -1.92
CA ASP A 69 -13.78 2.92 -1.64
C ASP A 69 -14.70 2.72 -2.86
N VAL A 70 -15.90 2.20 -2.65
CA VAL A 70 -16.84 1.86 -3.74
C VAL A 70 -17.39 3.08 -4.47
N ASN A 71 -17.33 4.27 -3.90
CA ASN A 71 -17.87 5.50 -4.47
C ASN A 71 -16.81 6.34 -5.16
N THR A 72 -15.63 6.45 -4.56
CA THR A 72 -14.54 7.30 -5.09
C THR A 72 -13.53 6.54 -5.93
N PHE A 73 -13.49 5.20 -5.82
CA PHE A 73 -12.47 4.32 -6.42
C PHE A 73 -11.04 4.66 -5.98
N GLU A 74 -10.88 5.26 -4.82
CA GLU A 74 -9.59 5.60 -4.23
C GLU A 74 -9.17 4.56 -3.20
N ILE A 75 -7.87 4.29 -3.08
CA ILE A 75 -7.33 3.38 -2.08
C ILE A 75 -7.30 4.11 -0.73
N ASP A 76 -8.07 3.65 0.25
CA ASP A 76 -8.07 4.20 1.60
C ASP A 76 -7.16 3.41 2.55
N TYR A 77 -7.11 2.10 2.34
CA TYR A 77 -6.31 1.21 3.17
C TYR A 77 -5.56 0.21 2.31
N LEU A 78 -4.39 -0.19 2.81
CA LEU A 78 -3.65 -1.31 2.22
C LEU A 78 -2.88 -2.06 3.31
N ALA A 79 -2.68 -3.34 3.07
CA ALA A 79 -1.84 -4.22 3.87
C ALA A 79 -0.88 -4.97 2.98
N TYR A 80 0.30 -5.29 3.48
CA TYR A 80 1.27 -6.10 2.76
C TYR A 80 2.18 -6.88 3.72
N ASN A 81 2.68 -8.03 3.25
CA ASN A 81 3.79 -8.71 3.86
C ASN A 81 5.10 -8.29 3.18
N TYR A 82 6.20 -8.55 3.83
CA TYR A 82 7.55 -8.39 3.28
C TYR A 82 8.47 -9.42 3.95
N ILE A 83 9.50 -9.85 3.22
CA ILE A 83 10.43 -10.91 3.66
C ILE A 83 11.74 -10.31 4.14
N THR A 84 12.13 -9.17 3.61
CA THR A 84 13.38 -8.48 3.95
C THR A 84 13.46 -8.12 5.44
N ASP A 85 14.68 -8.05 5.99
CA ASP A 85 14.98 -7.65 7.39
C ASP A 85 14.21 -8.47 8.45
N GLY A 86 14.05 -9.78 8.22
CA GLY A 86 13.36 -10.69 9.12
C GLY A 86 11.84 -10.74 8.96
N GLY A 87 11.33 -10.13 7.91
CA GLY A 87 9.94 -10.22 7.49
C GLY A 87 8.93 -9.54 8.42
N GLY A 88 7.71 -9.52 7.99
CA GLY A 88 6.58 -9.03 8.76
C GLY A 88 5.42 -8.58 7.90
N VAL A 89 4.46 -7.92 8.55
CA VAL A 89 3.30 -7.34 7.89
C VAL A 89 3.16 -5.86 8.26
N ARG A 90 2.59 -5.09 7.36
CA ARG A 90 2.28 -3.67 7.55
C ARG A 90 0.87 -3.38 7.10
N PHE A 91 0.32 -2.36 7.71
CA PHE A 91 -0.95 -1.78 7.33
C PHE A 91 -0.77 -0.28 7.15
N ARG A 92 -1.40 0.29 6.13
CA ARG A 92 -1.40 1.73 5.89
C ARG A 92 -2.80 2.27 5.74
N SER A 93 -3.07 3.42 6.33
CA SER A 93 -4.26 4.22 6.05
C SER A 93 -3.88 5.48 5.29
N ALA A 94 -4.60 5.77 4.22
CA ALA A 94 -4.43 7.01 3.47
C ALA A 94 -4.97 8.19 4.27
N ILE A 95 -4.26 9.30 4.21
CA ILE A 95 -4.63 10.59 4.79
C ILE A 95 -4.27 11.73 3.83
N ASN A 96 -4.77 12.93 4.08
CA ASN A 96 -4.42 14.14 3.34
C ASN A 96 -4.55 13.96 1.81
N LYS A 97 -5.62 13.34 1.36
CA LYS A 97 -5.90 13.16 -0.06
C LYS A 97 -6.07 14.50 -0.75
N ARG A 98 -5.41 14.69 -1.87
CA ARG A 98 -5.45 15.92 -2.66
C ARG A 98 -5.24 15.64 -4.13
N ARG A 99 -5.80 16.48 -5.00
CA ARG A 99 -5.58 16.39 -6.44
C ARG A 99 -4.70 17.52 -6.92
N VAL A 100 -3.63 17.14 -7.62
CA VAL A 100 -2.69 18.06 -8.25
C VAL A 100 -2.78 17.81 -9.77
N ASN A 101 -3.34 18.76 -10.51
CA ASN A 101 -3.60 18.65 -11.95
C ASN A 101 -4.32 17.32 -12.34
N GLY A 102 -5.30 16.91 -11.53
CA GLY A 102 -6.08 15.69 -11.76
C GLY A 102 -5.47 14.41 -11.19
N LEU A 103 -4.20 14.37 -10.85
CA LEU A 103 -3.56 13.22 -10.20
C LEU A 103 -3.86 13.20 -8.69
N LEU A 104 -4.20 12.04 -8.17
CA LEU A 104 -4.39 11.83 -6.74
C LEU A 104 -3.03 11.74 -6.06
N GLY A 105 -2.77 12.67 -5.14
CA GLY A 105 -1.70 12.57 -4.16
C GLY A 105 -2.28 12.26 -2.79
N GLN A 106 -1.64 11.39 -2.04
CA GLN A 106 -2.06 11.06 -0.68
C GLN A 106 -0.86 10.73 0.20
N ASP A 107 -1.04 10.95 1.49
CA ASP A 107 -0.10 10.61 2.53
C ASP A 107 -0.56 9.32 3.23
N TYR A 108 0.31 8.71 4.04
CA TYR A 108 -0.03 7.47 4.72
C TYR A 108 0.44 7.48 6.18
N ILE A 109 -0.40 6.91 7.04
CA ILE A 109 0.04 6.44 8.35
C ILE A 109 0.36 4.96 8.22
N ASN A 110 1.57 4.58 8.63
CA ASN A 110 2.07 3.21 8.58
C ASN A 110 1.97 2.56 9.96
N TYR A 111 1.29 1.43 10.02
CA TYR A 111 1.05 0.66 11.23
C TYR A 111 1.70 -0.72 11.18
N ALA A 112 1.96 -1.28 12.35
CA ALA A 112 2.34 -2.67 12.52
C ALA A 112 1.54 -3.32 13.65
N PRO A 113 1.22 -4.62 13.54
CA PRO A 113 0.65 -5.37 14.65
C PRO A 113 1.71 -5.70 15.69
N LEU A 114 1.29 -5.95 16.92
CA LEU A 114 2.16 -6.51 17.96
C LEU A 114 2.61 -7.93 17.61
N ASN A 115 1.67 -8.75 17.11
CA ASN A 115 1.95 -10.10 16.63
C ASN A 115 2.28 -10.10 15.14
N LYS A 116 3.55 -10.32 14.79
CA LYS A 116 4.02 -10.36 13.40
C LYS A 116 3.47 -11.55 12.57
N LYS A 117 2.90 -12.57 13.22
CA LYS A 117 2.35 -13.78 12.54
C LYS A 117 0.87 -13.67 12.21
N ILE A 118 0.32 -12.48 12.19
CA ILE A 118 -1.07 -12.23 11.81
C ILE A 118 -1.25 -12.29 10.29
N SER A 119 -2.40 -12.75 9.81
CA SER A 119 -2.72 -12.73 8.38
C SER A 119 -2.99 -11.32 7.88
N LEU A 120 -2.73 -11.05 6.59
CA LEU A 120 -3.01 -9.74 5.99
C LEU A 120 -4.50 -9.37 6.12
N SER A 121 -5.39 -10.34 5.92
CA SER A 121 -6.85 -10.11 6.01
C SER A 121 -7.34 -9.74 7.42
N SER A 122 -6.58 -10.10 8.45
CA SER A 122 -6.92 -9.74 9.84
C SER A 122 -6.48 -8.34 10.22
N LEU A 123 -5.52 -7.74 9.50
CA LEU A 123 -4.98 -6.41 9.83
C LEU A 123 -6.04 -5.32 9.84
N ILE A 124 -6.99 -5.37 8.92
CA ILE A 124 -8.08 -4.38 8.88
C ILE A 124 -8.96 -4.46 10.14
N THR A 125 -9.24 -5.67 10.63
CA THR A 125 -9.99 -5.87 11.86
C THR A 125 -9.23 -5.35 13.08
N GLU A 126 -7.93 -5.59 13.14
CA GLU A 126 -7.09 -5.04 14.22
C GLU A 126 -6.98 -3.51 14.15
N PHE A 127 -6.98 -2.94 12.95
CA PHE A 127 -7.06 -1.50 12.75
C PHE A 127 -8.37 -0.91 13.28
N GLU A 128 -9.52 -1.54 12.97
CA GLU A 128 -10.82 -1.12 13.45
C GLU A 128 -10.92 -1.16 14.99
N LYS A 129 -10.27 -2.12 15.62
CA LYS A 129 -10.16 -2.23 17.10
C LYS A 129 -9.17 -1.24 17.73
N GLY A 130 -8.38 -0.52 16.93
CA GLY A 130 -7.29 0.32 17.43
C GLY A 130 -6.11 -0.46 18.00
N ALA A 131 -5.94 -1.73 17.62
CA ALA A 131 -4.90 -2.62 18.14
C ALA A 131 -3.58 -2.58 17.35
N LEU A 132 -3.51 -1.81 16.25
CA LEU A 132 -2.28 -1.59 15.51
C LEU A 132 -1.49 -0.42 16.09
N ILE A 133 -0.16 -0.54 16.06
CA ILE A 133 0.77 0.49 16.54
C ILE A 133 1.20 1.35 15.35
N GLU A 134 1.01 2.66 15.44
CA GLU A 134 1.58 3.62 14.50
C GLU A 134 3.12 3.56 14.55
N ARG A 135 3.76 3.37 13.41
CA ARG A 135 5.23 3.25 13.28
C ARG A 135 5.86 4.47 12.64
N SER A 136 5.18 5.05 11.65
CA SER A 136 5.67 6.21 10.92
C SER A 136 4.54 6.86 10.12
N ARG A 137 4.78 8.09 9.69
CA ARG A 137 3.96 8.80 8.71
C ARG A 137 4.80 9.08 7.47
N ILE A 138 4.19 8.93 6.31
CA ILE A 138 4.78 9.27 5.02
C ILE A 138 4.02 10.48 4.53
N ILE A 139 4.68 11.60 4.49
CA ILE A 139 4.11 12.89 4.06
C ILE A 139 4.79 13.28 2.75
N ASN A 140 4.00 13.44 1.71
CA ASN A 140 4.47 13.91 0.40
C ASN A 140 4.23 15.41 0.32
N SER A 141 5.29 16.20 0.27
CA SER A 141 5.23 17.65 0.07
C SER A 141 5.58 18.01 -1.37
N ASP A 142 5.19 19.21 -1.77
CA ASP A 142 5.64 19.86 -3.01
C ASP A 142 5.39 19.05 -4.29
N ILE A 143 4.26 18.32 -4.33
CA ILE A 143 3.85 17.56 -5.52
C ILE A 143 3.52 18.58 -6.63
N ALA A 144 4.26 18.52 -7.75
CA ALA A 144 4.02 19.33 -8.94
C ALA A 144 4.18 18.48 -10.20
N LEU A 145 3.40 18.77 -11.23
CA LEU A 145 3.67 18.27 -12.58
C LEU A 145 4.71 19.18 -13.22
N LEU A 146 5.77 18.59 -13.74
CA LEU A 146 6.71 19.32 -14.57
C LEU A 146 6.06 19.60 -15.93
N PRO A 147 6.23 20.79 -16.53
CA PRO A 147 5.78 21.03 -17.89
C PRO A 147 6.48 20.04 -18.84
N ASN A 148 5.74 19.55 -19.82
CA ASN A 148 6.36 18.80 -20.91
C ASN A 148 7.21 19.77 -21.72
N ASP A 149 8.49 19.51 -21.85
CA ASP A 149 9.40 20.21 -22.78
C ASP A 149 9.01 19.90 -24.23
#